data_3bda89cd8c4ba010e5fb89c5a7f2312c
#
_entry.id   3bda89cd8c4ba010e5fb89c5a7f2312c
#
_cell.length_a   1.000
_cell.length_b   1.000
_cell.length_c   1.000
_cell.angle_alpha   90.00
_cell.angle_beta   90.00
_cell.angle_gamma   90.00
#
_symmetry.space_group_name_H-M   'P 1'
#
loop_
_entity.id
_entity.type
_entity.pdbx_description
1 polymer ?
#
loop_
_entity_poly.entity_id
_entity_poly.type
_entity_poly.pdbx_seq_one_letter_code
_entity_poly.pdbx_strand_id
1 'polypeptide(L)'
;MTKKYLSYFQGEIEQWECADQIGLRHVVPENRVRLYDMREIIKTIADIDSVLEIRKSFGAGMITAFIRIEGKPMGVIANNPHHLSGAIDSAGADKGARFMKLCDAFDIPILSLMDCPGLMVGPQVEATGLVRHSARMFNAGANITTPLFGVVVRKAYGLGIQAMCGGSSLMGLLTIAWPTAEFAAMNIEGSVKLGFRKELEAIESAEARQQLFKEKVEEQYELAKAVNAASGGGIDDVIDPSETRSWIAEGLKRLPPRPPRVEKKHAYIDTW
;
A
#
# COMPACT_ATOMS: atom_id res chain seq x y z
N MET A 1 23.43 -5.05 11.94
CA MET A 1 21.95 -5.06 11.94
C MET A 1 21.37 -4.39 13.19
N THR A 2 21.68 -4.84 14.42
CA THR A 2 21.11 -4.27 15.66
C THR A 2 21.31 -2.77 15.83
N LYS A 3 22.52 -2.25 15.60
CA LYS A 3 22.78 -0.79 15.66
C LYS A 3 21.92 0.00 14.68
N LYS A 4 21.76 -0.49 13.44
CA LYS A 4 20.91 0.13 12.42
C LYS A 4 19.44 0.11 12.84
N TYR A 5 18.94 -1.01 13.38
CA TYR A 5 17.57 -1.10 13.90
C TYR A 5 17.32 -0.07 15.01
N LEU A 6 18.19 -0.01 16.01
CA LEU A 6 18.06 0.93 17.13
C LEU A 6 18.14 2.40 16.71
N SER A 7 18.89 2.71 15.64
CA SER A 7 19.05 4.10 15.18
C SER A 7 17.72 4.75 14.74
N TYR A 8 16.76 3.98 14.25
CA TYR A 8 15.46 4.53 13.85
C TYR A 8 14.62 5.07 15.02
N PHE A 9 14.92 4.65 16.23
CA PHE A 9 14.23 5.07 17.45
C PHE A 9 14.96 6.22 18.18
N GLN A 10 16.07 6.70 17.63
CA GLN A 10 16.92 7.75 18.22
C GLN A 10 16.74 9.13 17.57
N GLY A 11 15.76 9.25 16.65
CA GLY A 11 15.46 10.51 15.98
C GLY A 11 16.12 10.66 14.61
N GLU A 12 16.26 11.91 14.18
CA GLU A 12 16.74 12.30 12.85
C GLU A 12 18.27 12.24 12.78
N ILE A 13 18.79 12.12 11.55
CA ILE A 13 20.21 12.29 11.23
C ILE A 13 20.37 13.49 10.28
N GLU A 14 21.44 14.25 10.44
CA GLU A 14 21.65 15.49 9.66
C GLU A 14 22.20 15.23 8.25
N GLN A 15 22.95 14.15 8.08
CA GLN A 15 23.60 13.83 6.81
C GLN A 15 22.85 12.70 6.11
N TRP A 16 22.37 12.98 4.93
CA TRP A 16 21.68 12.00 4.08
C TRP A 16 21.91 12.30 2.59
N GLU A 17 21.77 11.28 1.79
CA GLU A 17 21.79 11.33 0.32
C GLU A 17 20.63 10.49 -0.20
N CYS A 18 20.13 10.79 -1.40
CA CYS A 18 19.09 10.01 -2.05
C CYS A 18 19.44 9.70 -3.51
N ALA A 19 18.83 8.67 -4.04
CA ALA A 19 18.91 8.32 -5.44
C ALA A 19 18.17 9.34 -6.32
N ASP A 20 18.47 9.34 -7.63
CA ASP A 20 17.69 10.08 -8.60
C ASP A 20 16.25 9.51 -8.67
N GLN A 21 15.27 10.37 -8.42
CA GLN A 21 13.86 9.99 -8.36
C GLN A 21 13.24 9.78 -9.75
N ILE A 22 13.85 10.28 -10.84
CA ILE A 22 13.33 10.14 -12.21
C ILE A 22 13.16 8.66 -12.60
N GLY A 23 14.01 7.79 -12.05
CA GLY A 23 13.92 6.34 -12.26
C GLY A 23 12.58 5.73 -11.88
N LEU A 24 11.82 6.34 -10.95
CA LEU A 24 10.50 5.86 -10.53
C LEU A 24 9.46 5.84 -11.65
N ARG A 25 9.60 6.71 -12.66
CA ARG A 25 8.71 6.73 -13.84
C ARG A 25 8.71 5.43 -14.63
N HIS A 26 9.77 4.62 -14.50
CA HIS A 26 10.00 3.42 -15.32
C HIS A 26 9.94 2.11 -14.52
N VAL A 27 9.73 2.17 -13.20
CA VAL A 27 9.72 0.96 -12.35
C VAL A 27 8.48 0.11 -12.59
N VAL A 28 7.31 0.74 -12.75
CA VAL A 28 6.05 0.04 -13.00
C VAL A 28 5.89 -0.19 -14.50
N PRO A 29 5.81 -1.46 -14.96
CA PRO A 29 5.61 -1.75 -16.37
C PRO A 29 4.23 -1.28 -16.87
N GLU A 30 4.16 -0.78 -18.11
CA GLU A 30 2.89 -0.48 -18.78
C GLU A 30 1.99 -1.71 -18.91
N ASN A 31 2.59 -2.87 -19.13
CA ASN A 31 1.86 -4.13 -19.19
C ASN A 31 1.41 -4.54 -17.77
N ARG A 32 0.09 -4.51 -17.52
CA ARG A 32 -0.55 -4.78 -16.23
C ARG A 32 -0.23 -6.14 -15.62
N VAL A 33 0.10 -7.15 -16.44
CA VAL A 33 0.41 -8.51 -15.95
C VAL A 33 1.90 -8.69 -15.61
N ARG A 34 2.78 -7.78 -16.02
CA ARG A 34 4.19 -7.85 -15.66
C ARG A 34 4.40 -7.45 -14.21
N LEU A 35 5.22 -8.24 -13.53
CA LEU A 35 5.64 -7.98 -12.16
C LEU A 35 6.83 -7.01 -12.13
N TYR A 36 6.96 -6.31 -11.02
CA TYR A 36 8.11 -5.47 -10.68
C TYR A 36 8.43 -5.63 -9.19
N ASP A 37 9.62 -5.26 -8.77
CA ASP A 37 9.99 -5.35 -7.36
C ASP A 37 9.67 -4.03 -6.63
N MET A 38 8.71 -4.07 -5.74
CA MET A 38 8.34 -2.93 -4.89
C MET A 38 9.53 -2.43 -4.03
N ARG A 39 10.52 -3.29 -3.79
CA ARG A 39 11.72 -2.91 -3.04
C ARG A 39 12.59 -1.90 -3.77
N GLU A 40 12.56 -1.88 -5.10
CA GLU A 40 13.27 -0.85 -5.88
C GLU A 40 12.62 0.52 -5.67
N ILE A 41 11.29 0.60 -5.59
CA ILE A 41 10.58 1.84 -5.24
C ILE A 41 10.99 2.30 -3.83
N ILE A 42 10.96 1.37 -2.85
CA ILE A 42 11.35 1.68 -1.46
C ILE A 42 12.79 2.22 -1.40
N LYS A 43 13.73 1.57 -2.10
CA LYS A 43 15.14 1.99 -2.12
C LYS A 43 15.33 3.35 -2.77
N THR A 44 14.61 3.63 -3.86
CA THR A 44 14.72 4.90 -4.59
C THR A 44 14.16 6.06 -3.78
N ILE A 45 13.03 5.88 -3.10
CA ILE A 45 12.41 6.91 -2.25
C ILE A 45 13.25 7.16 -0.99
N ALA A 46 13.85 6.12 -0.41
CA ALA A 46 14.61 6.20 0.82
C ALA A 46 15.95 6.92 0.66
N ASP A 47 16.48 7.42 1.79
CA ASP A 47 17.87 7.83 1.87
C ASP A 47 18.79 6.63 1.59
N ILE A 48 19.93 6.87 0.93
CA ILE A 48 20.90 5.82 0.59
C ILE A 48 21.31 5.08 1.87
N ASP A 49 21.40 3.76 1.75
CA ASP A 49 21.74 2.84 2.85
C ASP A 49 20.79 2.88 4.07
N SER A 50 19.67 3.59 4.00
CA SER A 50 18.72 3.66 5.11
C SER A 50 17.73 2.50 5.16
N VAL A 51 17.52 1.72 4.10
CA VAL A 51 16.51 0.66 4.10
C VAL A 51 16.89 -0.51 5.01
N LEU A 52 15.99 -0.88 5.91
CA LEU A 52 16.09 -2.07 6.75
C LEU A 52 14.77 -2.85 6.70
N GLU A 53 14.67 -3.83 5.79
CA GLU A 53 13.53 -4.74 5.74
C GLU A 53 13.56 -5.68 6.95
N ILE A 54 12.45 -5.79 7.65
CA ILE A 54 12.30 -6.69 8.80
C ILE A 54 11.29 -7.80 8.49
N ARG A 55 11.50 -8.98 9.08
CA ARG A 55 10.64 -10.17 8.89
C ARG A 55 10.45 -10.57 7.42
N LYS A 56 11.49 -10.44 6.61
CA LYS A 56 11.43 -10.74 5.17
C LYS A 56 10.86 -12.13 4.84
N SER A 57 11.18 -13.13 5.65
CA SER A 57 10.77 -14.53 5.45
C SER A 57 9.38 -14.86 6.00
N PHE A 58 8.72 -13.95 6.74
CA PHE A 58 7.36 -14.15 7.25
C PHE A 58 6.40 -13.20 6.54
N GLY A 59 5.20 -13.69 6.17
CA GLY A 59 4.19 -12.90 5.49
C GLY A 59 4.76 -12.23 4.23
N ALA A 60 5.26 -13.02 3.28
CA ALA A 60 6.02 -12.55 2.12
C ALA A 60 5.24 -11.58 1.21
N GLY A 61 3.90 -11.60 1.27
CA GLY A 61 3.01 -10.68 0.55
C GLY A 61 3.04 -9.25 1.08
N MET A 62 3.47 -9.07 2.35
CA MET A 62 3.60 -7.78 3.00
C MET A 62 5.08 -7.46 3.26
N ILE A 63 5.59 -6.40 2.66
CA ILE A 63 6.92 -5.87 2.96
C ILE A 63 6.78 -4.93 4.14
N THR A 64 7.64 -5.08 5.15
CA THR A 64 7.76 -4.15 6.27
C THR A 64 9.22 -3.74 6.42
N ALA A 65 9.47 -2.43 6.43
CA ALA A 65 10.82 -1.90 6.51
C ALA A 65 10.87 -0.61 7.32
N PHE A 66 12.01 -0.31 7.90
CA PHE A 66 12.36 1.04 8.30
C PHE A 66 13.21 1.67 7.22
N ILE A 67 12.97 2.94 6.96
CA ILE A 67 13.73 3.80 6.04
C ILE A 67 14.00 5.15 6.69
N ARG A 68 14.75 6.00 5.99
CA ARG A 68 14.80 7.43 6.28
C ARG A 68 14.45 8.23 5.04
N ILE A 69 13.81 9.37 5.26
CA ILE A 69 13.55 10.38 4.23
C ILE A 69 14.04 11.72 4.78
N GLU A 70 15.04 12.30 4.15
CA GLU A 70 15.75 13.49 4.64
C GLU A 70 16.21 13.34 6.10
N GLY A 71 16.80 12.18 6.42
CA GLY A 71 17.28 11.83 7.76
C GLY A 71 16.20 11.40 8.74
N LYS A 72 14.92 11.66 8.49
CA LYS A 72 13.79 11.35 9.38
C LYS A 72 13.41 9.87 9.29
N PRO A 73 13.28 9.16 10.43
CA PRO A 73 12.87 7.76 10.41
C PRO A 73 11.42 7.61 9.99
N MET A 74 11.14 6.58 9.18
CA MET A 74 9.81 6.25 8.68
C MET A 74 9.66 4.73 8.58
N GLY A 75 8.50 4.22 8.98
CA GLY A 75 8.12 2.83 8.72
C GLY A 75 7.49 2.71 7.33
N VAL A 76 7.73 1.58 6.66
CA VAL A 76 7.10 1.26 5.37
C VAL A 76 6.30 -0.02 5.51
N ILE A 77 5.05 0.01 5.07
CA ILE A 77 4.27 -1.17 4.71
C ILE A 77 4.05 -1.14 3.19
N ALA A 78 4.24 -2.26 2.52
CA ALA A 78 4.04 -2.31 1.07
C ALA A 78 3.58 -3.69 0.62
N ASN A 79 2.75 -3.74 -0.43
CA ASN A 79 2.40 -4.99 -1.07
C ASN A 79 3.58 -5.53 -1.88
N ASN A 80 3.73 -6.85 -1.90
CA ASN A 80 4.76 -7.51 -2.71
C ASN A 80 4.12 -8.16 -3.94
N PRO A 81 4.25 -7.56 -5.15
CA PRO A 81 3.65 -8.12 -6.36
C PRO A 81 4.14 -9.53 -6.71
N HIS A 82 5.34 -9.91 -6.26
CA HIS A 82 5.89 -11.27 -6.46
C HIS A 82 5.24 -12.35 -5.62
N HIS A 83 4.40 -11.99 -4.63
CA HIS A 83 3.65 -12.95 -3.81
C HIS A 83 2.16 -12.69 -3.96
N LEU A 84 1.41 -13.65 -4.49
CA LEU A 84 -0.04 -13.55 -4.71
C LEU A 84 -0.46 -12.25 -5.43
N SER A 85 0.37 -11.77 -6.35
CA SER A 85 0.18 -10.49 -7.08
C SER A 85 -0.06 -9.26 -6.18
N GLY A 86 0.42 -9.30 -4.94
CA GLY A 86 0.25 -8.23 -3.94
C GLY A 86 -0.99 -8.37 -3.05
N ALA A 87 -1.78 -9.44 -3.20
CA ALA A 87 -2.94 -9.68 -2.34
C ALA A 87 -2.51 -9.93 -0.89
N ILE A 88 -3.36 -9.53 0.04
CA ILE A 88 -3.13 -9.69 1.47
C ILE A 88 -3.66 -11.05 1.91
N ASP A 89 -2.78 -11.91 2.41
CA ASP A 89 -3.09 -13.17 3.09
C ASP A 89 -3.06 -13.01 4.62
N SER A 90 -3.39 -14.07 5.35
CA SER A 90 -3.43 -14.06 6.82
C SER A 90 -2.10 -13.66 7.46
N ALA A 91 -0.99 -14.19 6.95
CA ALA A 91 0.35 -13.88 7.46
C ALA A 91 0.77 -12.44 7.13
N GLY A 92 0.44 -11.95 5.93
CA GLY A 92 0.67 -10.57 5.51
C GLY A 92 -0.11 -9.57 6.35
N ALA A 93 -1.39 -9.87 6.64
CA ALA A 93 -2.24 -9.06 7.49
C ALA A 93 -1.69 -8.95 8.93
N ASP A 94 -1.29 -10.06 9.53
CA ASP A 94 -0.67 -10.09 10.86
C ASP A 94 0.64 -9.30 10.91
N LYS A 95 1.48 -9.45 9.89
CA LYS A 95 2.74 -8.73 9.78
C LYS A 95 2.53 -7.21 9.67
N GLY A 96 1.58 -6.79 8.80
CA GLY A 96 1.22 -5.39 8.63
C GLY A 96 0.65 -4.78 9.92
N ALA A 97 -0.32 -5.45 10.54
CA ALA A 97 -0.93 -5.01 11.80
C ALA A 97 0.10 -4.79 12.91
N ARG A 98 0.98 -5.77 13.12
CA ARG A 98 2.01 -5.67 14.14
C ARG A 98 3.02 -4.55 13.84
N PHE A 99 3.38 -4.37 12.58
CA PHE A 99 4.32 -3.32 12.19
C PHE A 99 3.73 -1.91 12.36
N MET A 100 2.46 -1.72 11.99
CA MET A 100 1.74 -0.47 12.26
C MET A 100 1.75 -0.12 13.75
N LYS A 101 1.42 -1.08 14.62
CA LYS A 101 1.47 -0.89 16.08
C LYS A 101 2.88 -0.59 16.59
N LEU A 102 3.91 -1.22 16.02
CA LEU A 102 5.30 -0.92 16.35
C LEU A 102 5.66 0.52 16.01
N CYS A 103 5.35 0.97 14.80
CA CYS A 103 5.59 2.35 14.38
C CYS A 103 4.82 3.33 15.27
N ASP A 104 3.56 3.05 15.53
CA ASP A 104 2.71 3.89 16.37
C ASP A 104 3.20 3.96 17.84
N ALA A 105 3.72 2.85 18.39
CA ALA A 105 4.27 2.82 19.74
C ALA A 105 5.50 3.73 19.93
N PHE A 106 6.21 4.03 18.86
CA PHE A 106 7.42 4.88 18.86
C PHE A 106 7.25 6.18 18.07
N ASP A 107 6.03 6.55 17.71
CA ASP A 107 5.70 7.76 16.94
C ASP A 107 6.42 7.87 15.60
N ILE A 108 6.74 6.75 14.98
CA ILE A 108 7.38 6.70 13.65
C ILE A 108 6.27 6.81 12.59
N PRO A 109 6.28 7.84 11.72
CA PRO A 109 5.35 7.95 10.59
C PRO A 109 5.41 6.74 9.69
N ILE A 110 4.30 6.41 9.04
CA ILE A 110 4.17 5.23 8.18
C ILE A 110 3.95 5.66 6.73
N LEU A 111 4.72 5.07 5.82
CA LEU A 111 4.50 5.10 4.38
C LEU A 111 3.87 3.78 3.94
N SER A 112 2.71 3.85 3.33
CA SER A 112 2.01 2.72 2.72
C SER A 112 2.13 2.78 1.21
N LEU A 113 2.85 1.83 0.60
CA LEU A 113 2.99 1.70 -0.85
C LEU A 113 2.07 0.58 -1.34
N MET A 114 1.12 0.92 -2.19
CA MET A 114 0.00 0.04 -2.52
C MET A 114 0.03 -0.44 -3.98
N ASP A 115 0.04 -1.76 -4.14
CA ASP A 115 -0.30 -2.50 -5.35
C ASP A 115 -1.05 -3.75 -4.90
N CYS A 116 -2.32 -3.56 -4.53
CA CYS A 116 -3.13 -4.56 -3.83
C CYS A 116 -4.39 -4.92 -4.62
N PRO A 117 -4.51 -6.15 -5.12
CA PRO A 117 -5.72 -6.62 -5.78
C PRO A 117 -6.86 -6.96 -4.81
N GLY A 118 -6.63 -6.82 -3.50
CA GLY A 118 -7.60 -7.12 -2.45
C GLY A 118 -7.07 -8.06 -1.36
N LEU A 119 -7.96 -8.48 -0.48
CA LEU A 119 -7.71 -9.60 0.41
C LEU A 119 -7.84 -10.90 -0.40
N MET A 120 -7.08 -11.93 -0.02
CA MET A 120 -7.22 -13.26 -0.62
C MET A 120 -8.63 -13.83 -0.37
N VAL A 121 -9.12 -14.61 -1.30
CA VAL A 121 -10.45 -15.25 -1.24
C VAL A 121 -10.35 -16.73 -1.60
N GLY A 122 -11.33 -17.50 -1.15
CA GLY A 122 -11.48 -18.91 -1.50
C GLY A 122 -11.45 -19.85 -0.30
N PRO A 123 -11.97 -21.09 -0.44
CA PRO A 123 -12.15 -22.03 0.67
C PRO A 123 -10.87 -22.34 1.44
N GLN A 124 -9.74 -22.47 0.76
CA GLN A 124 -8.44 -22.75 1.38
C GLN A 124 -7.96 -21.56 2.22
N VAL A 125 -8.22 -20.36 1.77
CA VAL A 125 -7.84 -19.11 2.47
C VAL A 125 -8.75 -18.89 3.66
N GLU A 126 -10.06 -19.12 3.50
CA GLU A 126 -11.03 -19.04 4.61
C GLU A 126 -10.67 -20.00 5.75
N ALA A 127 -10.18 -21.20 5.43
CA ALA A 127 -9.71 -22.17 6.43
C ALA A 127 -8.53 -21.65 7.28
N THR A 128 -7.79 -20.64 6.82
CA THR A 128 -6.73 -19.98 7.61
C THR A 128 -7.25 -18.95 8.60
N GLY A 129 -8.56 -18.66 8.59
CA GLY A 129 -9.16 -17.60 9.42
C GLY A 129 -8.83 -16.19 8.92
N LEU A 130 -8.73 -15.99 7.60
CA LEU A 130 -8.33 -14.71 6.99
C LEU A 130 -9.12 -13.50 7.52
N VAL A 131 -10.43 -13.63 7.71
CA VAL A 131 -11.27 -12.54 8.25
C VAL A 131 -10.76 -12.06 9.61
N ARG A 132 -10.40 -12.99 10.50
CA ARG A 132 -9.83 -12.66 11.81
C ARG A 132 -8.49 -11.96 11.69
N HIS A 133 -7.61 -12.43 10.81
CA HIS A 133 -6.27 -11.86 10.60
C HIS A 133 -6.35 -10.49 9.91
N SER A 134 -7.19 -10.35 8.88
CA SER A 134 -7.39 -9.06 8.22
C SER A 134 -8.05 -8.04 9.15
N ALA A 135 -9.02 -8.44 9.98
CA ALA A 135 -9.62 -7.57 10.99
C ALA A 135 -8.58 -6.98 11.96
N ARG A 136 -7.51 -7.71 12.30
CA ARG A 136 -6.41 -7.17 13.10
C ARG A 136 -5.70 -6.02 12.39
N MET A 137 -5.50 -6.10 11.08
CA MET A 137 -4.87 -5.03 10.31
C MET A 137 -5.76 -3.79 10.26
N PHE A 138 -7.07 -3.95 10.05
CA PHE A 138 -8.03 -2.85 10.14
C PHE A 138 -8.05 -2.22 11.53
N ASN A 139 -8.12 -3.03 12.58
CA ASN A 139 -8.09 -2.54 13.95
C ASN A 139 -6.80 -1.80 14.28
N ALA A 140 -5.65 -2.32 13.82
CA ALA A 140 -4.38 -1.61 14.00
C ALA A 140 -4.43 -0.26 13.29
N GLY A 141 -4.80 -0.23 12.00
CA GLY A 141 -4.88 0.98 11.20
C GLY A 141 -5.82 2.03 11.77
N ALA A 142 -7.02 1.63 12.21
CA ALA A 142 -8.01 2.54 12.80
C ALA A 142 -7.60 3.13 14.17
N ASN A 143 -6.62 2.52 14.85
CA ASN A 143 -6.17 2.95 16.18
C ASN A 143 -4.78 3.61 16.20
N ILE A 144 -4.04 3.62 15.09
CA ILE A 144 -2.78 4.38 15.03
C ILE A 144 -3.07 5.88 15.06
N THR A 145 -2.18 6.62 15.71
CA THR A 145 -2.20 8.07 15.79
C THR A 145 -0.96 8.69 15.14
N THR A 146 0.00 7.84 14.74
CA THR A 146 1.14 8.30 13.96
C THR A 146 0.70 8.62 12.53
N PRO A 147 1.27 9.64 11.86
CA PRO A 147 0.91 9.98 10.49
C PRO A 147 1.10 8.80 9.54
N LEU A 148 0.10 8.59 8.67
CA LEU A 148 0.13 7.60 7.61
C LEU A 148 0.06 8.32 6.26
N PHE A 149 1.02 8.04 5.39
CA PHE A 149 1.10 8.51 4.01
C PHE A 149 0.79 7.34 3.08
N GLY A 150 -0.24 7.47 2.26
CA GLY A 150 -0.62 6.47 1.27
C GLY A 150 -0.12 6.84 -0.13
N VAL A 151 0.49 5.90 -0.84
CA VAL A 151 0.85 6.03 -2.24
C VAL A 151 0.33 4.82 -3.00
N VAL A 152 -0.63 5.04 -3.88
CA VAL A 152 -1.14 3.99 -4.76
C VAL A 152 -0.26 3.91 -6.00
N VAL A 153 0.51 2.83 -6.09
CA VAL A 153 1.48 2.61 -7.17
C VAL A 153 0.79 1.98 -8.40
N ARG A 154 -0.09 0.98 -8.18
CA ARG A 154 -0.83 0.34 -9.28
C ARG A 154 -2.24 -0.07 -8.84
N LYS A 155 -2.46 -1.28 -8.29
CA LYS A 155 -3.80 -1.74 -7.93
C LYS A 155 -4.23 -1.26 -6.55
N ALA A 156 -5.46 -0.77 -6.46
CA ALA A 156 -6.12 -0.36 -5.23
C ALA A 156 -7.54 -0.93 -5.22
N TYR A 157 -7.67 -2.24 -4.95
CA TYR A 157 -8.93 -2.93 -5.09
C TYR A 157 -9.55 -3.31 -3.74
N GLY A 158 -10.83 -2.99 -3.60
CA GLY A 158 -11.70 -3.45 -2.52
C GLY A 158 -11.16 -3.14 -1.11
N LEU A 159 -11.34 -4.08 -0.21
CA LEU A 159 -10.88 -3.95 1.19
C LEU A 159 -9.35 -3.93 1.34
N GLY A 160 -8.60 -4.36 0.33
CA GLY A 160 -7.14 -4.37 0.38
C GLY A 160 -6.55 -2.97 0.54
N ILE A 161 -7.01 -2.00 -0.27
CA ILE A 161 -6.57 -0.61 -0.11
C ILE A 161 -6.98 -0.04 1.25
N GLN A 162 -8.20 -0.34 1.71
CA GLN A 162 -8.65 0.16 3.01
C GLN A 162 -7.78 -0.35 4.15
N ALA A 163 -7.40 -1.64 4.13
CA ALA A 163 -6.48 -2.20 5.12
C ALA A 163 -5.10 -1.52 5.07
N MET A 164 -4.60 -1.18 3.89
CA MET A 164 -3.32 -0.51 3.70
C MET A 164 -3.36 0.98 4.08
N CYS A 165 -4.52 1.62 4.01
CA CYS A 165 -4.73 3.04 4.34
C CYS A 165 -5.25 3.27 5.78
N GLY A 166 -5.21 2.29 6.65
CA GLY A 166 -5.69 2.46 8.03
C GLY A 166 -7.20 2.42 8.20
N GLY A 167 -7.96 1.94 7.19
CA GLY A 167 -9.42 1.80 7.22
C GLY A 167 -10.13 2.50 6.07
N SER A 168 -9.59 3.58 5.55
CA SER A 168 -10.10 4.30 4.36
C SER A 168 -8.98 5.06 3.68
N SER A 169 -9.05 5.25 2.37
CA SER A 169 -8.12 6.10 1.63
C SER A 169 -8.08 7.56 2.13
N LEU A 170 -9.12 8.00 2.83
CA LEU A 170 -9.24 9.35 3.40
C LEU A 170 -8.82 9.41 4.89
N MET A 171 -8.38 8.31 5.50
CA MET A 171 -7.93 8.32 6.91
C MET A 171 -6.46 8.69 7.10
N GLY A 172 -5.64 8.52 6.07
CA GLY A 172 -4.24 8.95 6.08
C GLY A 172 -4.09 10.47 6.16
N LEU A 173 -2.89 10.93 6.50
CA LEU A 173 -2.55 12.35 6.40
C LEU A 173 -2.55 12.82 4.93
N LEU A 174 -2.19 11.93 4.03
CA LEU A 174 -2.10 12.15 2.60
C LEU A 174 -2.26 10.81 1.89
N THR A 175 -3.11 10.76 0.86
CA THR A 175 -3.21 9.61 -0.05
C THR A 175 -3.11 10.09 -1.49
N ILE A 176 -2.00 9.79 -2.12
CA ILE A 176 -1.70 10.14 -3.51
C ILE A 176 -1.59 8.89 -4.38
N ALA A 177 -1.70 9.06 -5.67
CA ALA A 177 -1.58 7.98 -6.62
C ALA A 177 -0.63 8.32 -7.77
N TRP A 178 -0.04 7.28 -8.35
CA TRP A 178 0.65 7.39 -9.62
C TRP A 178 -0.33 7.29 -10.80
N PRO A 179 0.02 7.77 -12.01
CA PRO A 179 -0.82 7.62 -13.20
C PRO A 179 -1.12 6.15 -13.56
N THR A 180 -0.29 5.21 -13.10
CA THR A 180 -0.47 3.76 -13.25
C THR A 180 -1.48 3.17 -12.27
N ALA A 181 -2.03 3.95 -11.35
CA ALA A 181 -2.92 3.46 -10.32
C ALA A 181 -4.35 3.24 -10.86
N GLU A 182 -4.96 2.17 -10.37
CA GLU A 182 -6.31 1.72 -10.74
C GLU A 182 -7.12 1.45 -9.47
N PHE A 183 -8.32 2.03 -9.40
CA PHE A 183 -9.23 1.92 -8.25
C PHE A 183 -10.48 1.15 -8.64
N ALA A 184 -10.76 0.05 -7.96
CA ALA A 184 -11.96 -0.75 -8.22
C ALA A 184 -12.48 -1.42 -6.95
N ALA A 185 -13.75 -1.80 -6.95
CA ALA A 185 -14.34 -2.54 -5.83
C ALA A 185 -13.80 -3.97 -5.72
N MET A 186 -13.36 -4.56 -6.82
CA MET A 186 -12.76 -5.90 -6.93
C MET A 186 -11.96 -6.00 -8.22
N ASN A 187 -11.37 -7.17 -8.50
CA ASN A 187 -10.74 -7.44 -9.80
C ASN A 187 -11.67 -7.09 -10.97
N ILE A 188 -11.19 -6.31 -11.92
CA ILE A 188 -11.99 -5.72 -13.00
C ILE A 188 -12.63 -6.79 -13.91
N GLU A 189 -11.87 -7.78 -14.35
CA GLU A 189 -12.39 -8.87 -15.18
C GLU A 189 -13.45 -9.68 -14.43
N GLY A 190 -13.24 -9.88 -13.12
CA GLY A 190 -14.22 -10.53 -12.24
C GLY A 190 -15.50 -9.73 -12.11
N SER A 191 -15.38 -8.41 -11.93
CA SER A 191 -16.54 -7.51 -11.82
C SER A 191 -17.38 -7.48 -13.09
N VAL A 192 -16.73 -7.46 -14.26
CA VAL A 192 -17.42 -7.52 -15.56
C VAL A 192 -18.16 -8.85 -15.72
N LYS A 193 -17.53 -9.98 -15.39
CA LYS A 193 -18.21 -11.30 -15.44
C LYS A 193 -19.44 -11.37 -14.54
N LEU A 194 -19.41 -10.73 -13.40
CA LEU A 194 -20.54 -10.72 -12.47
C LEU A 194 -21.60 -9.69 -12.86
N GLY A 195 -21.20 -8.46 -13.13
CA GLY A 195 -22.12 -7.35 -13.39
C GLY A 195 -22.85 -7.47 -14.72
N PHE A 196 -22.17 -7.93 -15.75
CA PHE A 196 -22.71 -8.10 -17.11
C PHE A 196 -23.06 -9.56 -17.44
N ARG A 197 -23.21 -10.41 -16.42
CA ARG A 197 -23.45 -11.85 -16.60
C ARG A 197 -24.62 -12.15 -17.52
N LYS A 198 -25.77 -11.50 -17.29
CA LYS A 198 -27.00 -11.73 -18.10
C LYS A 198 -26.81 -11.32 -19.55
N GLU A 199 -26.16 -10.20 -19.81
CA GLU A 199 -25.88 -9.70 -21.15
C GLU A 199 -24.92 -10.64 -21.90
N LEU A 200 -23.88 -11.09 -21.24
CA LEU A 200 -22.90 -12.03 -21.79
C LEU A 200 -23.51 -13.40 -22.08
N GLU A 201 -24.37 -13.92 -21.20
CA GLU A 201 -25.06 -15.20 -21.38
C GLU A 201 -26.13 -15.15 -22.49
N ALA A 202 -26.71 -13.98 -22.80
CA ALA A 202 -27.69 -13.80 -23.87
C ALA A 202 -27.08 -13.87 -25.29
N ILE A 203 -25.76 -13.76 -25.43
CA ILE A 203 -25.06 -13.83 -26.71
C ILE A 203 -24.73 -15.29 -27.04
N GLU A 204 -25.28 -15.83 -28.12
CA GLU A 204 -25.05 -17.20 -28.55
C GLU A 204 -23.61 -17.42 -29.09
N SER A 205 -23.13 -16.49 -29.95
CA SER A 205 -21.77 -16.56 -30.51
C SER A 205 -20.69 -16.38 -29.43
N ALA A 206 -19.77 -17.33 -29.35
CA ALA A 206 -18.65 -17.27 -28.44
C ALA A 206 -17.72 -16.08 -28.75
N GLU A 207 -17.51 -15.80 -30.05
CA GLU A 207 -16.68 -14.68 -30.50
C GLU A 207 -17.31 -13.34 -30.14
N ALA A 208 -18.61 -13.16 -30.38
CA ALA A 208 -19.32 -11.93 -30.04
C ALA A 208 -19.38 -11.72 -28.52
N ARG A 209 -19.54 -12.78 -27.73
CA ARG A 209 -19.49 -12.76 -26.26
C ARG A 209 -18.14 -12.33 -25.78
N GLN A 210 -17.07 -12.86 -26.35
CA GLN A 210 -15.70 -12.50 -25.99
C GLN A 210 -15.39 -11.04 -26.35
N GLN A 211 -15.90 -10.58 -27.50
CA GLN A 211 -15.71 -9.18 -27.90
C GLN A 211 -16.41 -8.22 -26.92
N LEU A 212 -17.70 -8.47 -26.61
CA LEU A 212 -18.42 -7.65 -25.62
C LEU A 212 -17.71 -7.68 -24.25
N PHE A 213 -17.21 -8.85 -23.81
CA PHE A 213 -16.47 -8.95 -22.56
C PHE A 213 -15.22 -8.05 -22.56
N LYS A 214 -14.44 -8.04 -23.64
CA LYS A 214 -13.24 -7.18 -23.77
C LYS A 214 -13.62 -5.70 -23.74
N GLU A 215 -14.65 -5.30 -24.48
CA GLU A 215 -15.13 -3.92 -24.49
C GLU A 215 -15.55 -3.46 -23.09
N LYS A 216 -16.30 -4.27 -22.35
CA LYS A 216 -16.70 -3.97 -20.97
C LYS A 216 -15.53 -3.92 -20.01
N VAL A 217 -14.53 -4.76 -20.18
CA VAL A 217 -13.28 -4.72 -19.38
C VAL A 217 -12.53 -3.42 -19.64
N GLU A 218 -12.37 -3.00 -20.89
CA GLU A 218 -11.72 -1.73 -21.24
C GLU A 218 -12.47 -0.52 -20.67
N GLU A 219 -13.80 -0.47 -20.79
CA GLU A 219 -14.63 0.56 -20.18
C GLU A 219 -14.39 0.65 -18.65
N GLN A 220 -14.34 -0.49 -17.96
CA GLN A 220 -14.11 -0.52 -16.53
C GLN A 220 -12.69 -0.10 -16.15
N TYR A 221 -11.67 -0.41 -16.95
CA TYR A 221 -10.32 0.09 -16.75
C TYR A 221 -10.22 1.60 -16.93
N GLU A 222 -10.93 2.20 -17.91
CA GLU A 222 -11.00 3.65 -18.06
C GLU A 222 -11.63 4.31 -16.82
N LEU A 223 -12.69 3.73 -16.28
CA LEU A 223 -13.33 4.23 -15.06
C LEU A 223 -12.45 4.08 -13.82
N ALA A 224 -11.61 3.04 -13.77
CA ALA A 224 -10.73 2.74 -12.65
C ALA A 224 -9.50 3.63 -12.54
N LYS A 225 -9.20 4.48 -13.55
CA LYS A 225 -8.01 5.36 -13.53
C LYS A 225 -7.96 6.26 -12.31
N ALA A 226 -6.77 6.48 -11.79
CA ALA A 226 -6.52 7.31 -10.62
C ALA A 226 -7.12 8.73 -10.71
N VAL A 227 -7.10 9.32 -11.91
CA VAL A 227 -7.68 10.66 -12.14
C VAL A 227 -9.18 10.72 -11.82
N ASN A 228 -9.92 9.63 -12.06
CA ASN A 228 -11.33 9.54 -11.71
C ASN A 228 -11.54 9.42 -10.20
N ALA A 229 -10.66 8.69 -9.51
CA ALA A 229 -10.68 8.60 -8.04
C ALA A 229 -10.39 9.96 -7.41
N ALA A 230 -9.40 10.70 -7.91
CA ALA A 230 -9.07 12.05 -7.45
C ALA A 230 -10.22 13.03 -7.71
N SER A 231 -10.79 13.02 -8.93
CA SER A 231 -11.94 13.87 -9.29
C SER A 231 -13.17 13.60 -8.43
N GLY A 232 -13.35 12.36 -7.98
CA GLY A 232 -14.42 11.95 -7.07
C GLY A 232 -14.12 12.19 -5.58
N GLY A 233 -12.97 12.77 -5.23
CA GLY A 233 -12.57 13.03 -3.84
C GLY A 233 -12.18 11.76 -3.06
N GLY A 234 -11.84 10.67 -3.74
CA GLY A 234 -11.40 9.41 -3.11
C GLY A 234 -9.93 9.38 -2.70
N ILE A 235 -9.12 10.28 -3.23
CA ILE A 235 -7.70 10.50 -2.91
C ILE A 235 -7.37 12.00 -3.06
N ASP A 236 -6.22 12.42 -2.52
CA ASP A 236 -5.82 13.83 -2.53
C ASP A 236 -5.31 14.30 -3.89
N ASP A 237 -4.48 13.51 -4.58
CA ASP A 237 -3.95 13.89 -5.90
C ASP A 237 -3.39 12.71 -6.69
N VAL A 238 -3.15 12.96 -8.00
CA VAL A 238 -2.38 12.08 -8.90
C VAL A 238 -1.10 12.79 -9.28
N ILE A 239 0.03 12.23 -8.89
CA ILE A 239 1.33 12.87 -9.00
C ILE A 239 2.26 12.14 -9.98
N ASP A 240 3.28 12.82 -10.48
CA ASP A 240 4.41 12.18 -11.13
C ASP A 240 5.15 11.25 -10.14
N PRO A 241 5.45 9.99 -10.51
CA PRO A 241 6.20 9.08 -9.64
C PRO A 241 7.48 9.67 -9.06
N SER A 242 8.19 10.50 -9.83
CA SER A 242 9.44 11.15 -9.40
C SER A 242 9.24 12.20 -8.28
N GLU A 243 8.02 12.66 -8.07
CA GLU A 243 7.69 13.64 -7.02
C GLU A 243 7.34 12.97 -5.68
N THR A 244 7.18 11.64 -5.64
CA THR A 244 6.72 10.90 -4.46
C THR A 244 7.52 11.23 -3.22
N ARG A 245 8.86 11.24 -3.32
CA ARG A 245 9.72 11.56 -2.18
C ARG A 245 9.51 13.00 -1.69
N SER A 246 9.39 13.97 -2.58
CA SER A 246 9.20 15.38 -2.21
C SER A 246 7.86 15.62 -1.52
N TRP A 247 6.78 15.00 -1.99
CA TRP A 247 5.47 15.07 -1.34
C TRP A 247 5.51 14.53 0.11
N ILE A 248 6.17 13.39 0.32
CA ILE A 248 6.31 12.80 1.65
C ILE A 248 7.21 13.68 2.54
N ALA A 249 8.36 14.14 2.03
CA ALA A 249 9.28 15.00 2.77
C ALA A 249 8.63 16.31 3.22
N GLU A 250 7.88 16.96 2.33
CA GLU A 250 7.13 18.18 2.65
C GLU A 250 6.02 17.91 3.68
N GLY A 251 5.32 16.78 3.55
CA GLY A 251 4.35 16.36 4.56
C GLY A 251 4.98 16.18 5.93
N LEU A 252 6.13 15.50 5.99
CA LEU A 252 6.88 15.29 7.25
C LEU A 252 7.38 16.60 7.87
N LYS A 253 7.79 17.58 7.08
CA LYS A 253 8.25 18.90 7.58
C LYS A 253 7.12 19.71 8.21
N ARG A 254 5.89 19.52 7.75
CA ARG A 254 4.71 20.27 8.19
C ARG A 254 3.94 19.62 9.32
N LEU A 255 4.36 18.46 9.77
CA LEU A 255 3.77 17.85 10.95
C LEU A 255 3.98 18.72 12.18
N PRO A 256 2.94 18.93 13.00
CA PRO A 256 3.09 19.67 14.24
C PRO A 256 4.06 18.95 15.19
N PRO A 257 4.84 19.71 15.99
CA PRO A 257 5.67 19.13 17.02
C PRO A 257 4.81 18.28 17.95
N ARG A 258 5.25 17.06 18.23
CA ARG A 258 4.57 16.22 19.21
C ARG A 258 5.03 16.57 20.61
N PRO A 259 4.10 16.72 21.58
CA PRO A 259 4.48 16.90 22.97
C PRO A 259 5.23 15.66 23.47
N PRO A 260 6.15 15.81 24.43
CA PRO A 260 6.79 14.68 25.09
C PRO A 260 5.73 13.72 25.64
N ARG A 261 5.92 12.43 25.38
CA ARG A 261 4.96 11.42 25.83
C ARG A 261 5.11 11.19 27.33
N VAL A 262 4.00 11.29 28.04
CA VAL A 262 3.94 11.09 29.49
C VAL A 262 3.58 9.65 29.86
N GLU A 263 2.81 8.97 28.99
CA GLU A 263 2.31 7.62 29.22
C GLU A 263 2.60 6.70 28.02
N LYS A 264 2.51 5.40 28.22
CA LYS A 264 2.58 4.42 27.14
C LYS A 264 1.35 4.55 26.25
N LYS A 265 1.55 4.69 24.96
CA LYS A 265 0.48 4.70 23.97
C LYS A 265 -0.19 3.33 23.84
N HIS A 266 0.61 2.27 23.90
CA HIS A 266 0.17 0.89 23.94
C HIS A 266 0.82 0.18 25.11
N ALA A 267 0.04 -0.61 25.86
CA ALA A 267 0.56 -1.42 26.96
C ALA A 267 1.58 -2.45 26.45
N TYR A 268 1.35 -2.98 25.26
CA TYR A 268 2.20 -3.96 24.58
C TYR A 268 1.99 -3.91 23.06
N ILE A 269 2.94 -4.45 22.33
CA ILE A 269 2.82 -4.74 20.89
C ILE A 269 2.52 -6.22 20.76
N ASP A 270 1.44 -6.55 20.04
CA ASP A 270 0.99 -7.94 19.86
C ASP A 270 2.11 -8.87 19.43
N THR A 271 2.05 -10.10 19.90
CA THR A 271 2.95 -11.12 19.41
C THR A 271 2.63 -11.48 17.96
N TRP A 272 1.41 -11.90 17.68
CA TRP A 272 0.82 -12.18 16.34
C TRP A 272 -0.69 -12.26 16.43
#